data_a72a830c38be5c9926babdcb8e655487
#
_entry.id   a72a830c38be5c9926babdcb8e655487
#
_cell.length_a   1.000
_cell.length_b   1.000
_cell.length_c   1.000
_cell.angle_alpha   90.00
_cell.angle_beta   90.00
_cell.angle_gamma   90.00
#
_symmetry.space_group_name_H-M   'P 1'
#
loop_
_entity.id
_entity.type
_entity.pdbx_description
1 polymer ?
#
loop_
_entity_poly.entity_id
_entity_poly.type
_entity_poly.pdbx_seq_one_letter_code
_entity_poly.pdbx_strand_id
1 'polypeptide(L)'
;RVGALNAGGVPNYLALGSTKTAFIELGVEIPTPLLDLSSIQLSSDVYVSTSFIVLSVGNVAQTYLIKAATITAGSPWAVAASPGLDAMTLQTVFNASQPAGADFGGEDFLSDSFQSCTASRFAAGQSGVSVAAGAARLLWIKIGMPVTTSTENVQDIQVTILAGPP
;
A
#
# COMPACT_ATOMS: atom_id res chain seq x y z
N ARG A 1 -24.74 -20.35 29.24
CA ARG A 1 -24.41 -21.78 29.01
C ARG A 1 -25.61 -22.43 28.34
N VAL A 2 -25.40 -22.99 27.16
CA VAL A 2 -26.41 -23.84 26.51
C VAL A 2 -25.93 -25.26 26.71
N GLY A 3 -26.69 -26.06 27.42
CA GLY A 3 -26.37 -27.46 27.65
C GLY A 3 -27.48 -28.35 27.12
N ALA A 4 -27.12 -29.42 26.43
CA ALA A 4 -28.01 -30.53 26.11
C ALA A 4 -27.63 -31.71 26.99
N LEU A 5 -28.65 -32.52 27.41
CA LEU A 5 -28.40 -33.76 28.12
C LEU A 5 -28.07 -34.88 27.12
N ASN A 6 -27.09 -35.73 27.45
CA ASN A 6 -26.88 -36.97 26.72
C ASN A 6 -27.93 -38.01 27.09
N ALA A 7 -27.98 -39.15 26.41
CA ALA A 7 -28.95 -40.23 26.66
C ALA A 7 -28.91 -40.82 28.10
N GLY A 8 -27.91 -40.48 28.90
CA GLY A 8 -27.79 -40.88 30.33
C GLY A 8 -28.18 -39.76 31.29
N GLY A 9 -28.76 -38.65 30.84
CA GLY A 9 -29.19 -37.54 31.71
C GLY A 9 -28.03 -36.69 32.27
N VAL A 10 -26.80 -36.95 31.86
CA VAL A 10 -25.63 -36.15 32.28
C VAL A 10 -25.58 -34.90 31.42
N PRO A 11 -25.46 -33.70 32.02
CA PRO A 11 -25.33 -32.49 31.24
C PRO A 11 -24.09 -32.57 30.32
N ASN A 12 -24.33 -32.67 29.04
CA ASN A 12 -23.27 -32.49 28.06
C ASN A 12 -23.06 -31.00 27.84
N TYR A 13 -22.24 -30.41 28.70
CA TYR A 13 -21.82 -29.05 28.48
C TYR A 13 -20.99 -29.07 27.20
N LEU A 14 -21.56 -28.59 26.09
CA LEU A 14 -20.72 -27.97 25.09
C LEU A 14 -19.87 -26.96 25.87
N ALA A 15 -18.63 -27.33 26.16
CA ALA A 15 -17.65 -26.36 26.47
C ALA A 15 -17.61 -25.46 25.22
N LEU A 16 -18.37 -24.38 25.24
CA LEU A 16 -18.00 -23.20 24.48
C LEU A 16 -16.64 -22.86 25.02
N GLY A 17 -15.66 -23.55 24.42
CA GLY A 17 -14.27 -23.34 24.70
C GLY A 17 -14.08 -21.86 24.62
N SER A 18 -13.49 -21.30 25.64
CA SER A 18 -13.13 -19.91 25.81
C SER A 18 -13.75 -18.99 24.76
N THR A 19 -14.58 -18.06 25.14
CA THR A 19 -15.06 -17.00 24.24
C THR A 19 -13.89 -16.56 23.40
N LYS A 20 -13.74 -17.15 22.21
CA LYS A 20 -12.79 -16.66 21.23
C LYS A 20 -13.41 -15.37 20.74
N THR A 21 -13.02 -14.28 21.36
CA THR A 21 -13.28 -12.96 20.82
C THR A 21 -12.54 -12.97 19.50
N ALA A 22 -13.27 -13.06 18.38
CA ALA A 22 -12.67 -12.92 17.07
C ALA A 22 -12.30 -11.43 16.94
N PHE A 23 -11.04 -11.12 17.17
CA PHE A 23 -10.51 -9.80 16.85
C PHE A 23 -10.35 -9.70 15.34
N ILE A 24 -10.89 -8.65 14.76
CA ILE A 24 -10.52 -8.24 13.41
C ILE A 24 -9.18 -7.54 13.55
N GLU A 25 -8.16 -8.14 12.97
CA GLU A 25 -6.81 -7.57 12.89
C GLU A 25 -6.54 -7.22 11.44
N LEU A 26 -6.24 -5.95 11.19
CA LEU A 26 -5.80 -5.44 9.89
C LEU A 26 -4.32 -5.09 10.01
N GLY A 27 -3.52 -5.47 9.03
CA GLY A 27 -2.09 -5.18 9.07
C GLY A 27 -1.39 -5.36 7.73
N VAL A 28 -0.37 -4.54 7.52
CA VAL A 28 0.49 -4.57 6.33
C VAL A 28 1.94 -4.65 6.77
N GLU A 29 2.70 -5.51 6.11
CA GLU A 29 4.14 -5.59 6.25
C GLU A 29 4.81 -5.36 4.88
N ILE A 30 5.90 -4.59 4.88
CA ILE A 30 6.78 -4.37 3.73
C ILE A 30 8.19 -4.78 4.15
N PRO A 31 8.63 -6.01 3.81
CA PRO A 31 9.90 -6.56 4.31
C PRO A 31 11.15 -5.76 3.90
N THR A 32 11.11 -5.10 2.74
CA THR A 32 12.22 -4.28 2.22
C THR A 32 11.68 -2.90 1.83
N PRO A 33 11.54 -1.97 2.80
CA PRO A 33 10.82 -0.71 2.58
C PRO A 33 11.67 0.42 1.98
N LEU A 34 12.96 0.20 1.69
CA LEU A 34 13.85 1.25 1.21
C LEU A 34 14.17 1.09 -0.27
N LEU A 35 14.06 2.18 -1.02
CA LEU A 35 14.55 2.34 -2.37
C LEU A 35 15.52 3.55 -2.39
N ASP A 36 16.78 3.30 -2.73
CA ASP A 36 17.76 4.33 -3.01
C ASP A 36 17.88 4.50 -4.53
N LEU A 37 17.57 5.69 -5.00
CA LEU A 37 17.61 6.03 -6.42
C LEU A 37 18.90 6.77 -6.80
N SER A 38 19.78 7.03 -5.83
CA SER A 38 21.01 7.81 -6.02
C SER A 38 20.71 9.19 -6.63
N SER A 39 21.26 9.51 -7.80
CA SER A 39 20.99 10.75 -8.51
C SER A 39 20.13 10.50 -9.74
N ILE A 40 19.03 11.23 -9.89
CA ILE A 40 18.14 11.15 -11.04
C ILE A 40 18.09 12.51 -11.73
N GLN A 41 18.04 12.46 -13.07
CA GLN A 41 17.92 13.66 -13.89
C GLN A 41 16.55 14.33 -13.72
N LEU A 42 16.52 15.65 -13.59
CA LEU A 42 15.28 16.43 -13.63
C LEU A 42 14.54 16.25 -14.97
N SER A 43 13.26 16.49 -14.97
CA SER A 43 12.37 16.33 -16.13
C SER A 43 12.36 14.92 -16.74
N SER A 44 12.70 13.89 -15.95
CA SER A 44 12.68 12.50 -16.40
C SER A 44 11.63 11.69 -15.69
N ASP A 45 11.13 10.66 -16.38
CA ASP A 45 10.33 9.59 -15.78
C ASP A 45 11.24 8.42 -15.42
N VAL A 46 11.11 7.92 -14.19
CA VAL A 46 11.83 6.74 -13.70
C VAL A 46 10.84 5.64 -13.38
N TYR A 47 11.00 4.51 -14.05
CA TYR A 47 10.29 3.29 -13.72
C TYR A 47 11.16 2.44 -12.80
N VAL A 48 10.70 2.22 -11.56
CA VAL A 48 11.44 1.39 -10.63
C VAL A 48 11.48 -0.04 -11.14
N SER A 49 12.66 -0.62 -11.27
CA SER A 49 12.86 -1.95 -11.86
C SER A 49 12.55 -3.10 -10.91
N THR A 50 12.32 -2.80 -9.62
CA THR A 50 12.02 -3.78 -8.58
C THR A 50 10.68 -3.44 -7.92
N SER A 51 9.90 -4.48 -7.61
CA SER A 51 8.66 -4.31 -6.86
C SER A 51 8.89 -4.34 -5.35
N PHE A 52 7.98 -3.71 -4.61
CA PHE A 52 7.87 -3.88 -3.17
C PHE A 52 6.85 -4.96 -2.86
N ILE A 53 7.23 -5.92 -2.04
CA ILE A 53 6.28 -6.91 -1.52
C ILE A 53 5.44 -6.23 -0.44
N VAL A 54 4.12 -6.23 -0.63
CA VAL A 54 3.14 -5.76 0.34
C VAL A 54 2.37 -6.98 0.84
N LEU A 55 2.66 -7.37 2.08
CA LEU A 55 2.09 -8.56 2.69
C LEU A 55 0.92 -8.21 3.60
N SER A 56 -0.22 -8.87 3.41
CA SER A 56 -1.37 -8.79 4.31
C SER A 56 -1.11 -9.66 5.54
N VAL A 57 -0.80 -9.05 6.68
CA VAL A 57 -0.54 -9.75 7.95
C VAL A 57 -1.75 -9.76 8.89
N GLY A 58 -2.88 -9.18 8.48
CA GLY A 58 -4.15 -9.27 9.18
C GLY A 58 -4.76 -10.67 9.14
N ASN A 59 -5.87 -10.87 9.86
CA ASN A 59 -6.60 -12.15 9.93
C ASN A 59 -7.87 -12.19 9.06
N VAL A 60 -8.18 -11.10 8.38
CA VAL A 60 -9.32 -10.97 7.46
C VAL A 60 -8.85 -10.33 6.14
N ALA A 61 -9.70 -10.40 5.11
CA ALA A 61 -9.46 -9.65 3.89
C ALA A 61 -9.44 -8.14 4.19
N GLN A 62 -8.59 -7.39 3.50
CA GLN A 62 -8.40 -5.96 3.74
C GLN A 62 -8.19 -5.20 2.43
N THR A 63 -8.56 -3.92 2.42
CA THR A 63 -8.31 -3.02 1.30
C THR A 63 -7.20 -2.05 1.69
N TYR A 64 -6.23 -1.83 0.80
CA TYR A 64 -5.13 -0.92 1.07
C TYR A 64 -5.51 0.53 0.78
N LEU A 65 -4.96 1.43 1.60
CA LEU A 65 -4.97 2.86 1.40
C LEU A 65 -3.51 3.31 1.26
N ILE A 66 -3.21 4.15 0.28
CA ILE A 66 -1.84 4.56 -0.02
C ILE A 66 -1.76 6.07 -0.04
N LYS A 67 -0.66 6.63 0.47
CA LYS A 67 -0.29 8.03 0.32
C LYS A 67 1.22 8.17 0.13
N ALA A 68 1.65 9.33 -0.34
CA ALA A 68 3.06 9.71 -0.36
C ALA A 68 3.26 11.13 0.14
N ALA A 69 4.34 11.35 0.87
CA ALA A 69 4.70 12.67 1.36
C ALA A 69 6.22 12.82 1.41
N THR A 70 6.70 14.04 1.24
CA THR A 70 8.09 14.40 1.53
C THR A 70 8.28 14.40 3.04
N ILE A 71 9.36 13.75 3.51
CA ILE A 71 9.72 13.68 4.92
C ILE A 71 11.01 14.44 5.26
N THR A 72 11.74 14.92 4.27
CA THR A 72 12.91 15.79 4.47
C THR A 72 12.47 17.09 5.14
N ALA A 73 12.98 17.37 6.32
CA ALA A 73 12.63 18.59 7.08
C ALA A 73 13.00 19.85 6.30
N GLY A 74 12.04 20.76 6.14
CA GLY A 74 12.22 22.02 5.39
C GLY A 74 12.36 21.84 3.88
N SER A 75 12.07 20.64 3.35
CA SER A 75 12.07 20.41 1.91
C SER A 75 11.03 21.28 1.20
N PRO A 76 11.39 21.94 0.08
CA PRO A 76 10.41 22.58 -0.79
C PRO A 76 9.67 21.56 -1.68
N TRP A 77 10.15 20.31 -1.77
CA TRP A 77 9.55 19.31 -2.66
C TRP A 77 8.18 18.85 -2.19
N ALA A 78 7.28 18.70 -3.13
CA ALA A 78 5.95 18.18 -2.92
C ALA A 78 5.60 17.08 -3.90
N VAL A 79 4.76 16.12 -3.47
CA VAL A 79 4.12 15.15 -4.36
C VAL A 79 2.90 15.80 -4.98
N ALA A 80 2.82 15.81 -6.31
CA ALA A 80 1.79 16.49 -7.08
C ALA A 80 1.26 15.60 -8.22
N ALA A 81 0.17 16.02 -8.85
CA ALA A 81 -0.39 15.31 -10.01
C ALA A 81 0.34 15.63 -11.33
N SER A 82 1.21 16.63 -11.35
CA SER A 82 2.05 16.98 -12.50
C SER A 82 3.40 17.52 -12.04
N PRO A 83 4.49 17.24 -12.80
CA PRO A 83 5.80 17.77 -12.47
C PRO A 83 5.84 19.30 -12.60
N GLY A 84 6.64 19.96 -11.77
CA GLY A 84 6.80 21.42 -11.76
C GLY A 84 8.05 21.88 -11.05
N LEU A 85 8.08 23.12 -10.56
CA LEU A 85 9.12 23.60 -9.65
C LEU A 85 8.96 22.89 -8.31
N ASP A 86 9.97 22.14 -7.87
CA ASP A 86 9.97 21.34 -6.64
C ASP A 86 8.76 20.39 -6.51
N ALA A 87 8.08 20.11 -7.61
CA ALA A 87 6.91 19.24 -7.65
C ALA A 87 7.24 17.99 -8.46
N MET A 88 7.14 16.83 -7.80
CA MET A 88 7.33 15.51 -8.40
C MET A 88 6.02 14.76 -8.47
N THR A 89 5.92 13.79 -9.38
CA THR A 89 4.80 12.87 -9.42
C THR A 89 5.23 11.49 -8.94
N LEU A 90 4.33 10.82 -8.23
CA LEU A 90 4.46 9.42 -7.88
C LEU A 90 3.21 8.70 -8.33
N GLN A 91 3.37 7.67 -9.15
CA GLN A 91 2.31 6.74 -9.52
C GLN A 91 2.65 5.35 -9.01
N THR A 92 1.67 4.61 -8.55
CA THR A 92 1.85 3.23 -8.11
C THR A 92 0.78 2.33 -8.68
N VAL A 93 1.15 1.08 -8.98
CA VAL A 93 0.18 0.05 -9.35
C VAL A 93 0.58 -1.29 -8.75
N PHE A 94 -0.41 -2.12 -8.45
CA PHE A 94 -0.20 -3.51 -8.09
C PHE A 94 -0.21 -4.38 -9.35
N ASN A 95 0.90 -5.10 -9.58
CA ASN A 95 1.00 -6.05 -10.69
C ASN A 95 1.92 -7.22 -10.33
N ALA A 96 1.62 -8.41 -10.84
CA ALA A 96 2.41 -9.61 -10.59
C ALA A 96 3.78 -9.60 -11.30
N SER A 97 3.93 -8.79 -12.34
CA SER A 97 5.17 -8.58 -13.09
C SER A 97 5.41 -7.08 -13.31
N GLN A 98 6.58 -6.70 -13.81
CA GLN A 98 6.86 -5.30 -14.10
C GLN A 98 5.82 -4.74 -15.09
N PRO A 99 5.09 -3.67 -14.70
CA PRO A 99 4.08 -3.06 -15.55
C PRO A 99 4.72 -2.29 -16.70
N ALA A 100 3.99 -2.14 -17.80
CA ALA A 100 4.33 -1.22 -18.86
C ALA A 100 4.00 0.23 -18.45
N GLY A 101 4.56 1.22 -19.14
CA GLY A 101 4.27 2.62 -18.85
C GLY A 101 2.79 2.99 -18.95
N ALA A 102 2.05 2.31 -19.84
CA ALA A 102 0.61 2.51 -20.04
C ALA A 102 -0.27 1.96 -18.91
N ASP A 103 0.30 1.10 -18.04
CA ASP A 103 -0.41 0.55 -16.87
C ASP A 103 -0.52 1.57 -15.72
N PHE A 104 0.23 2.68 -15.79
CA PHE A 104 0.16 3.78 -14.83
C PHE A 104 -0.82 4.85 -15.34
N GLY A 105 -2.06 4.79 -14.88
CA GLY A 105 -3.13 5.69 -15.27
C GLY A 105 -3.15 7.01 -14.50
N GLY A 106 -4.07 7.89 -14.89
CA GLY A 106 -4.25 9.19 -14.19
C GLY A 106 -4.79 9.04 -12.77
N GLU A 107 -5.48 7.95 -12.47
CA GLU A 107 -5.98 7.65 -11.12
C GLU A 107 -4.91 7.10 -10.16
N ASP A 108 -3.73 6.73 -10.68
CA ASP A 108 -2.65 6.08 -9.91
C ASP A 108 -1.67 7.09 -9.29
N PHE A 109 -1.89 8.38 -9.48
CA PHE A 109 -1.11 9.41 -8.80
C PHE A 109 -1.36 9.39 -7.30
N LEU A 110 -0.27 9.34 -6.54
CA LEU A 110 -0.30 9.50 -5.09
C LEU A 110 -0.42 10.98 -4.71
N SER A 111 -1.00 11.21 -3.55
CA SER A 111 -1.05 12.50 -2.87
C SER A 111 -0.61 12.36 -1.41
N ASP A 112 -0.56 13.45 -0.67
CA ASP A 112 -0.26 13.49 0.76
C ASP A 112 -1.39 12.96 1.65
N SER A 113 -2.56 12.71 1.05
CA SER A 113 -3.72 12.14 1.73
C SER A 113 -3.91 10.67 1.36
N PHE A 114 -4.41 9.87 2.29
CA PHE A 114 -4.70 8.46 2.02
C PHE A 114 -5.78 8.30 0.95
N GLN A 115 -5.45 7.54 -0.07
CA GLN A 115 -6.32 7.18 -1.19
C GLN A 115 -6.58 5.68 -1.15
N SER A 116 -7.86 5.28 -1.15
CA SER A 116 -8.25 3.88 -1.15
C SER A 116 -7.95 3.24 -2.51
N CYS A 117 -7.40 2.03 -2.48
CA CYS A 117 -7.36 1.18 -3.67
C CYS A 117 -8.78 0.87 -4.15
N THR A 118 -8.95 0.83 -5.46
CA THR A 118 -10.19 0.42 -6.13
C THR A 118 -9.87 -0.63 -7.19
N ALA A 119 -10.88 -1.05 -7.93
CA ALA A 119 -10.68 -1.98 -9.06
C ALA A 119 -9.83 -1.36 -10.19
N SER A 120 -9.74 -0.03 -10.27
CA SER A 120 -8.95 0.71 -11.26
C SER A 120 -7.78 1.49 -10.64
N ARG A 121 -7.99 2.12 -9.48
CA ARG A 121 -6.95 2.91 -8.81
C ARG A 121 -5.91 2.02 -8.15
N PHE A 122 -4.65 2.25 -8.48
CA PHE A 122 -3.49 1.47 -8.04
C PHE A 122 -3.58 0.01 -8.46
N ALA A 123 -4.24 -0.28 -9.58
CA ALA A 123 -4.51 -1.62 -10.06
C ALA A 123 -4.06 -1.79 -11.52
N ALA A 124 -3.30 -2.87 -11.77
CA ALA A 124 -2.99 -3.36 -13.10
C ALA A 124 -3.36 -4.85 -13.16
N GLY A 125 -2.42 -5.79 -13.22
CA GLY A 125 -2.72 -7.22 -13.12
C GLY A 125 -3.09 -7.72 -11.71
N GLN A 126 -2.87 -6.88 -10.68
CA GLN A 126 -3.29 -7.11 -9.29
C GLN A 126 -3.98 -5.85 -8.76
N SER A 127 -4.69 -5.97 -7.63
CA SER A 127 -5.27 -4.82 -6.93
C SER A 127 -5.05 -4.92 -5.42
N GLY A 128 -5.13 -3.77 -4.75
CA GLY A 128 -5.10 -3.68 -3.29
C GLY A 128 -6.47 -3.80 -2.63
N VAL A 129 -7.51 -4.24 -3.37
CA VAL A 129 -8.89 -4.40 -2.87
C VAL A 129 -9.09 -5.82 -2.37
N SER A 130 -9.72 -5.96 -1.20
CA SER A 130 -10.09 -7.26 -0.61
C SER A 130 -8.94 -8.28 -0.63
N VAL A 131 -7.74 -7.84 -0.29
CA VAL A 131 -6.55 -8.70 -0.25
C VAL A 131 -6.71 -9.67 0.89
N ALA A 132 -6.71 -10.97 0.59
CA ALA A 132 -6.92 -12.03 1.58
C ALA A 132 -5.80 -12.03 2.65
N ALA A 133 -6.13 -12.49 3.85
CA ALA A 133 -5.15 -12.71 4.91
C ALA A 133 -3.99 -13.59 4.43
N GLY A 134 -2.76 -13.20 4.72
CA GLY A 134 -1.52 -13.88 4.29
C GLY A 134 -1.16 -13.70 2.81
N ALA A 135 -1.98 -13.02 2.01
CA ALA A 135 -1.66 -12.80 0.60
C ALA A 135 -0.66 -11.67 0.41
N ALA A 136 0.22 -11.83 -0.58
CA ALA A 136 1.15 -10.79 -1.02
C ALA A 136 0.64 -10.08 -2.29
N ARG A 137 1.01 -8.81 -2.42
CA ARG A 137 0.87 -8.02 -3.63
C ARG A 137 2.21 -7.39 -3.97
N LEU A 138 2.49 -7.22 -5.24
CA LEU A 138 3.71 -6.56 -5.70
C LEU A 138 3.35 -5.12 -6.12
N LEU A 139 3.86 -4.15 -5.40
CA LEU A 139 3.69 -2.72 -5.67
C LEU A 139 4.83 -2.22 -6.55
N TRP A 140 4.50 -1.58 -7.64
CA TRP A 140 5.43 -0.94 -8.56
C TRP A 140 5.26 0.56 -8.51
N ILE A 141 6.37 1.28 -8.72
CA ILE A 141 6.40 2.74 -8.63
C ILE A 141 6.94 3.30 -9.93
N LYS A 142 6.29 4.38 -10.40
CA LYS A 142 6.80 5.29 -11.41
C LYS A 142 6.94 6.66 -10.78
N ILE A 143 8.07 7.31 -11.04
CA ILE A 143 8.42 8.63 -10.51
C ILE A 143 8.59 9.57 -11.68
N GLY A 144 7.87 10.69 -11.70
CA GLY A 144 8.14 11.81 -12.58
C GLY A 144 8.88 12.89 -11.80
N MET A 145 10.12 13.15 -12.22
CA MET A 145 10.99 14.11 -11.53
C MET A 145 10.52 15.55 -11.75
N PRO A 146 10.78 16.46 -10.80
CA PRO A 146 10.50 17.89 -10.99
C PRO A 146 11.10 18.43 -12.28
N VAL A 147 10.43 19.40 -12.89
CA VAL A 147 10.96 20.11 -14.07
C VAL A 147 12.18 20.93 -13.68
N THR A 148 12.11 21.61 -12.54
CA THR A 148 13.19 22.38 -11.92
C THR A 148 13.15 22.20 -10.42
N THR A 149 14.26 22.45 -9.73
CA THR A 149 14.33 22.43 -8.28
C THR A 149 15.01 23.68 -7.74
N SER A 150 14.55 24.12 -6.57
CA SER A 150 15.16 25.22 -5.81
C SER A 150 16.24 24.72 -4.81
N THR A 151 16.47 23.41 -4.74
CA THR A 151 17.45 22.80 -3.82
C THR A 151 18.22 21.67 -4.51
N GLU A 152 19.48 21.53 -4.15
CA GLU A 152 20.33 20.40 -4.55
C GLU A 152 20.44 19.33 -3.44
N ASN A 153 19.75 19.53 -2.32
CA ASN A 153 19.79 18.59 -1.20
C ASN A 153 19.06 17.30 -1.54
N VAL A 154 19.50 16.21 -0.93
CA VAL A 154 18.80 14.91 -0.99
C VAL A 154 17.38 15.06 -0.46
N GLN A 155 16.43 14.44 -1.13
CA GLN A 155 15.03 14.46 -0.80
C GLN A 155 14.55 13.05 -0.45
N ASP A 156 13.94 12.91 0.73
CA ASP A 156 13.35 11.66 1.16
C ASP A 156 11.81 11.73 1.00
N ILE A 157 11.29 10.76 0.28
CA ILE A 157 9.85 10.61 0.05
C ILE A 157 9.39 9.31 0.72
N GLN A 158 8.35 9.41 1.52
CA GLN A 158 7.74 8.25 2.16
C GLN A 158 6.44 7.88 1.45
N VAL A 159 6.36 6.64 0.99
CA VAL A 159 5.09 6.00 0.61
C VAL A 159 4.59 5.23 1.81
N THR A 160 3.36 5.51 2.25
CA THR A 160 2.74 4.85 3.38
C THR A 160 1.56 4.03 2.90
N ILE A 161 1.51 2.76 3.31
CA ILE A 161 0.38 1.86 3.05
C ILE A 161 -0.31 1.55 4.37
N LEU A 162 -1.61 1.69 4.39
CA LEU A 162 -2.48 1.37 5.53
C LEU A 162 -3.47 0.29 5.13
N ALA A 163 -3.74 -0.65 6.03
CA ALA A 163 -4.82 -1.60 5.87
C ALA A 163 -6.13 -1.02 6.38
N GLY A 164 -7.16 -1.09 5.55
CA GLY A 164 -8.52 -0.72 5.89
C GLY A 164 -9.47 -1.91 5.73
N PRO A 165 -10.74 -1.78 6.17
CA PRO A 165 -11.74 -2.81 5.96
C PRO A 165 -11.95 -3.07 4.47
N PRO A 166 -12.39 -4.29 4.10
CA PRO A 166 -12.64 -4.69 2.71
C PRO A 166 -13.78 -3.92 2.06
#